data_0151eb286151a3e2739fa18893ee6cbf
#
_entry.id   0151eb286151a3e2739fa18893ee6cbf
#
_cell.length_a   1.000
_cell.length_b   1.000
_cell.length_c   1.000
_cell.angle_alpha   90.00
_cell.angle_beta   90.00
_cell.angle_gamma   90.00
#
_symmetry.space_group_name_H-M   'P 1'
#
loop_
_entity.id
_entity.type
_entity.pdbx_description
1 polymer ?
#
loop_
_entity_poly.entity_id
_entity_poly.type
_entity_poly.pdbx_seq_one_letter_code
_entity_poly.pdbx_strand_id
1 'polypeptide(L)'
;AAFKGEGQAPQKISAIIQADLERSGQFRAVDTAGVQLDETSRPDVAMWRQKSADSLAVGSITRLADGRYDVRFRLWDVVKGQDLGGQGFAVTTGDLRLVAHRISDYIYEKLTGEKGVFSTRIAYVTKAGSNYRLWVADADGENAQSALSSPEPIISPAWSPTGTQLAYVSFESRKPVVYVHDVASGRRRLVANFRGSNSAPAWSPDGNSLAVTLSRDGGSQLYLISAQGGEPRRLMQSSGIDTEPNFSSDGRSIYFVSDRGGAPQIYKVPASGGSAERVTFTGNYNISPSVSPDGKWLAYVSRVGGGFKLHVMDLGTGTVNAITDTTADESPSFAPNSRLIVYATLQQGRESLMTTTLDGKIKARLAGQGGDIREPDWGPFQRQ
;
A
#
# COMPACT_ATOMS: atom_id res chain seq x y z
N ALA A 1 -19.06 -11.20 15.23
CA ALA A 1 -20.11 -10.64 16.09
C ALA A 1 -19.59 -9.41 16.81
N ALA A 2 -20.51 -8.55 17.28
CA ALA A 2 -20.13 -7.38 18.10
C ALA A 2 -19.38 -7.84 19.37
N PHE A 3 -18.33 -7.11 19.73
CA PHE A 3 -17.57 -7.39 20.93
C PHE A 3 -18.34 -6.91 22.16
N LYS A 4 -18.43 -7.77 23.17
CA LYS A 4 -19.07 -7.39 24.46
C LYS A 4 -18.35 -6.17 25.05
N GLY A 5 -19.11 -5.13 25.40
CA GLY A 5 -18.60 -3.89 25.96
C GLY A 5 -18.15 -2.83 24.94
N GLU A 6 -18.09 -3.13 23.64
CA GLU A 6 -17.61 -2.16 22.64
C GLU A 6 -18.50 -0.91 22.49
N GLY A 7 -19.77 -0.99 22.89
CA GLY A 7 -20.66 0.18 22.87
C GLY A 7 -20.21 1.34 23.79
N GLN A 8 -19.36 1.07 24.75
CA GLN A 8 -18.80 2.07 25.68
C GLN A 8 -17.35 2.46 25.30
N ALA A 9 -16.78 1.85 24.28
CA ALA A 9 -15.45 2.16 23.79
C ALA A 9 -15.50 3.25 22.69
N PRO A 10 -14.45 4.05 22.52
CA PRO A 10 -14.40 5.10 21.51
C PRO A 10 -14.32 4.55 20.09
N GLN A 11 -14.00 3.26 19.92
CA GLN A 11 -13.90 2.56 18.63
C GLN A 11 -14.73 1.28 18.66
N LYS A 12 -15.47 1.05 17.59
CA LYS A 12 -16.20 -0.22 17.38
C LYS A 12 -15.27 -1.24 16.72
N ILE A 13 -14.60 -2.03 17.54
CA ILE A 13 -13.60 -3.01 17.10
C ILE A 13 -14.18 -3.99 16.06
N SER A 14 -15.38 -4.53 16.31
CA SER A 14 -16.01 -5.47 15.40
C SER A 14 -16.31 -4.89 14.01
N ALA A 15 -16.70 -3.61 13.95
CA ALA A 15 -16.97 -2.93 12.69
C ALA A 15 -15.69 -2.71 11.85
N ILE A 16 -14.58 -2.38 12.50
CA ILE A 16 -13.27 -2.24 11.86
C ILE A 16 -12.83 -3.60 11.30
N ILE A 17 -12.91 -4.66 12.09
CA ILE A 17 -12.55 -6.02 11.67
C ILE A 17 -13.40 -6.45 10.47
N GLN A 18 -14.71 -6.22 10.51
CA GLN A 18 -15.61 -6.57 9.41
C GLN A 18 -15.21 -5.83 8.12
N ALA A 19 -15.01 -4.52 8.20
CA ALA A 19 -14.61 -3.71 7.04
C ALA A 19 -13.27 -4.16 6.44
N ASP A 20 -12.28 -4.47 7.29
CA ASP A 20 -10.98 -5.00 6.86
C ASP A 20 -11.15 -6.30 6.06
N LEU A 21 -11.85 -7.27 6.64
CA LEU A 21 -12.03 -8.59 6.03
C LEU A 21 -12.83 -8.53 4.73
N GLU A 22 -13.89 -7.74 4.68
CA GLU A 22 -14.67 -7.55 3.45
C GLU A 22 -13.85 -6.89 2.33
N ARG A 23 -13.05 -5.88 2.68
CA ARG A 23 -12.17 -5.18 1.73
C ARG A 23 -11.11 -6.09 1.12
N SER A 24 -10.70 -7.16 1.81
CA SER A 24 -9.77 -8.14 1.26
C SER A 24 -10.32 -8.94 0.08
N GLY A 25 -11.65 -8.95 -0.08
CA GLY A 25 -12.33 -9.73 -1.11
C GLY A 25 -12.46 -11.23 -0.82
N GLN A 26 -11.95 -11.70 0.34
CA GLN A 26 -12.00 -13.13 0.73
C GLN A 26 -13.17 -13.46 1.65
N PHE A 27 -13.86 -12.45 2.19
CA PHE A 27 -14.85 -12.62 3.25
C PHE A 27 -16.14 -11.87 2.91
N ARG A 28 -17.24 -12.44 3.33
CA ARG A 28 -18.57 -11.84 3.33
C ARG A 28 -19.14 -11.90 4.74
N ALA A 29 -19.66 -10.78 5.23
CA ALA A 29 -20.29 -10.74 6.54
C ALA A 29 -21.59 -11.52 6.57
N VAL A 30 -21.85 -12.15 7.71
CA VAL A 30 -23.10 -12.82 8.05
C VAL A 30 -23.79 -12.01 9.14
N ASP A 31 -25.13 -11.96 9.12
CA ASP A 31 -25.90 -11.24 10.12
C ASP A 31 -25.67 -11.78 11.52
N THR A 32 -25.19 -10.93 12.40
CA THR A 32 -24.92 -11.22 13.81
C THR A 32 -25.82 -10.41 14.77
N ALA A 33 -26.89 -9.78 14.27
CA ALA A 33 -27.78 -8.98 15.09
C ALA A 33 -28.35 -9.77 16.27
N GLY A 34 -28.33 -9.17 17.46
CA GLY A 34 -28.86 -9.79 18.68
C GLY A 34 -27.97 -10.85 19.33
N VAL A 35 -26.81 -11.14 18.73
CA VAL A 35 -25.87 -12.12 19.30
C VAL A 35 -24.93 -11.43 20.28
N GLN A 36 -24.88 -11.96 21.51
CA GLN A 36 -23.95 -11.52 22.55
C GLN A 36 -23.09 -12.69 23.00
N LEU A 37 -21.91 -12.79 22.43
CA LEU A 37 -20.90 -13.78 22.79
C LEU A 37 -19.59 -13.04 23.07
N ASP A 38 -18.82 -13.57 23.99
CA ASP A 38 -17.45 -13.13 24.27
C ASP A 38 -16.45 -14.26 24.06
N GLU A 39 -15.18 -14.01 24.28
CA GLU A 39 -14.10 -14.99 24.06
C GLU A 39 -14.17 -16.21 24.97
N THR A 40 -14.97 -16.15 26.05
CA THR A 40 -15.18 -17.28 26.96
C THR A 40 -16.38 -18.14 26.58
N SER A 41 -17.21 -17.63 25.66
CA SER A 41 -18.43 -18.31 25.22
C SER A 41 -18.09 -19.42 24.22
N ARG A 42 -18.77 -20.57 24.38
CA ARG A 42 -18.77 -21.60 23.34
C ARG A 42 -19.97 -21.35 22.42
N PRO A 43 -19.75 -21.04 21.13
CA PRO A 43 -20.86 -20.77 20.23
C PRO A 43 -21.67 -22.01 19.90
N ASP A 44 -22.95 -21.82 19.66
CA ASP A 44 -23.81 -22.88 19.05
C ASP A 44 -23.45 -23.00 17.56
N VAL A 45 -22.59 -23.96 17.27
CA VAL A 45 -22.08 -24.22 15.92
C VAL A 45 -23.21 -24.57 14.95
N ALA A 46 -24.23 -25.29 15.39
CA ALA A 46 -25.35 -25.67 14.53
C ALA A 46 -26.16 -24.45 14.08
N MET A 47 -26.42 -23.52 14.98
CA MET A 47 -27.10 -22.26 14.68
C MET A 47 -26.30 -21.44 13.65
N TRP A 48 -24.99 -21.33 13.84
CA TRP A 48 -24.14 -20.56 12.92
C TRP A 48 -24.02 -21.20 11.55
N ARG A 49 -23.98 -22.52 11.46
CA ARG A 49 -24.06 -23.23 10.17
C ARG A 49 -25.37 -22.96 9.44
N GLN A 50 -26.50 -22.91 10.16
CA GLN A 50 -27.80 -22.54 9.56
C GLN A 50 -27.79 -21.10 8.99
N LYS A 51 -27.01 -20.20 9.58
CA LYS A 51 -26.78 -18.84 9.06
C LYS A 51 -25.77 -18.80 7.92
N SER A 52 -25.25 -19.93 7.46
CA SER A 52 -24.22 -20.04 6.42
C SER A 52 -22.90 -19.35 6.80
N ALA A 53 -22.56 -19.37 8.08
CA ALA A 53 -21.27 -18.89 8.56
C ALA A 53 -20.24 -20.01 8.49
N ASP A 54 -19.05 -19.73 7.93
CA ASP A 54 -17.92 -20.66 7.92
C ASP A 54 -17.02 -20.44 9.15
N SER A 55 -16.96 -19.22 9.64
CA SER A 55 -16.13 -18.81 10.76
C SER A 55 -16.84 -17.78 11.62
N LEU A 56 -16.47 -17.72 12.90
CA LEU A 56 -17.01 -16.76 13.86
C LEU A 56 -15.90 -16.19 14.73
N ALA A 57 -15.77 -14.87 14.74
CA ALA A 57 -14.95 -14.15 15.70
C ALA A 57 -15.85 -13.54 16.80
N VAL A 58 -15.49 -13.76 18.03
CA VAL A 58 -16.16 -13.23 19.23
C VAL A 58 -15.13 -12.60 20.16
N GLY A 59 -15.55 -11.66 20.98
CA GLY A 59 -14.60 -11.01 21.87
C GLY A 59 -15.25 -10.04 22.86
N SER A 60 -14.39 -9.42 23.64
CA SER A 60 -14.78 -8.42 24.63
C SER A 60 -13.80 -7.26 24.65
N ILE A 61 -14.29 -6.12 25.10
CA ILE A 61 -13.48 -4.93 25.39
C ILE A 61 -13.89 -4.39 26.75
N THR A 62 -12.91 -4.22 27.63
CA THR A 62 -13.13 -3.74 29.01
C THR A 62 -12.16 -2.60 29.32
N ARG A 63 -12.69 -1.52 29.86
CA ARG A 63 -11.87 -0.42 30.35
C ARG A 63 -11.23 -0.82 31.69
N LEU A 64 -9.91 -0.68 31.76
CA LEU A 64 -9.12 -0.95 32.95
C LEU A 64 -9.08 0.27 33.89
N ALA A 65 -8.72 0.05 35.16
CA ALA A 65 -8.65 1.11 36.18
C ALA A 65 -7.61 2.20 35.83
N ASP A 66 -6.57 1.86 35.09
CA ASP A 66 -5.52 2.78 34.63
C ASP A 66 -5.89 3.55 33.34
N GLY A 67 -7.11 3.36 32.83
CA GLY A 67 -7.62 4.02 31.64
C GLY A 67 -7.32 3.32 30.32
N ARG A 68 -6.52 2.27 30.35
CA ARG A 68 -6.30 1.40 29.17
C ARG A 68 -7.52 0.53 28.89
N TYR A 69 -7.49 -0.19 27.79
CA TYR A 69 -8.49 -1.16 27.40
C TYR A 69 -7.88 -2.55 27.30
N ASP A 70 -8.56 -3.54 27.85
CA ASP A 70 -8.29 -4.97 27.66
C ASP A 70 -9.22 -5.47 26.54
N VAL A 71 -8.64 -5.83 25.41
CA VAL A 71 -9.34 -6.35 24.22
C VAL A 71 -8.98 -7.80 24.06
N ARG A 72 -9.97 -8.66 24.04
CA ARG A 72 -9.80 -10.11 23.90
C ARG A 72 -10.67 -10.63 22.79
N PHE A 73 -10.20 -11.63 22.05
CA PHE A 73 -10.99 -12.29 21.02
C PHE A 73 -10.67 -13.78 20.93
N ARG A 74 -11.57 -14.50 20.29
CA ARG A 74 -11.43 -15.90 19.93
C ARG A 74 -12.05 -16.15 18.56
N LEU A 75 -11.40 -16.99 17.78
CA LEU A 75 -11.84 -17.37 16.43
C LEU A 75 -12.28 -18.83 16.43
N TRP A 76 -13.40 -19.10 15.81
CA TRP A 76 -13.97 -20.45 15.64
C TRP A 76 -14.09 -20.79 14.16
N ASP A 77 -13.69 -22.03 13.82
CA ASP A 77 -14.11 -22.69 12.59
C ASP A 77 -15.49 -23.31 12.82
N VAL A 78 -16.51 -22.70 12.23
CA VAL A 78 -17.90 -23.15 12.40
C VAL A 78 -18.16 -24.45 11.66
N VAL A 79 -17.50 -24.66 10.51
CA VAL A 79 -17.67 -25.88 9.70
C VAL A 79 -17.19 -27.11 10.46
N LYS A 80 -16.00 -27.03 11.07
CA LYS A 80 -15.39 -28.10 11.85
C LYS A 80 -15.79 -28.11 13.32
N GLY A 81 -16.36 -27.01 13.83
CA GLY A 81 -16.65 -26.83 15.24
C GLY A 81 -15.40 -26.71 16.11
N GLN A 82 -14.32 -26.18 15.54
CA GLN A 82 -13.01 -26.09 16.19
C GLN A 82 -12.69 -24.66 16.63
N ASP A 83 -12.06 -24.58 17.80
CA ASP A 83 -11.43 -23.35 18.29
C ASP A 83 -10.09 -23.14 17.56
N LEU A 84 -9.97 -22.02 16.87
CA LEU A 84 -8.76 -21.64 16.13
C LEU A 84 -7.84 -20.70 16.96
N GLY A 85 -8.15 -20.52 18.24
CA GLY A 85 -7.37 -19.68 19.15
C GLY A 85 -7.88 -18.27 19.23
N GLY A 86 -7.12 -17.45 19.95
CA GLY A 86 -7.41 -16.05 20.20
C GLY A 86 -6.23 -15.35 20.84
N GLN A 87 -6.37 -14.07 21.08
CA GLN A 87 -5.35 -13.22 21.73
C GLN A 87 -6.01 -12.19 22.64
N GLY A 88 -5.19 -11.59 23.51
CA GLY A 88 -5.58 -10.48 24.35
C GLY A 88 -4.56 -9.36 24.27
N PHE A 89 -5.04 -8.12 24.38
CA PHE A 89 -4.23 -6.91 24.26
C PHE A 89 -4.64 -5.92 25.36
N ALA A 90 -3.68 -5.37 26.09
CA ALA A 90 -3.89 -4.26 27.01
C ALA A 90 -3.29 -3.00 26.41
N VAL A 91 -4.13 -2.09 25.95
CA VAL A 91 -3.71 -0.98 25.07
C VAL A 91 -4.33 0.36 25.47
N THR A 92 -3.70 1.44 25.03
CA THR A 92 -4.24 2.79 25.18
C THR A 92 -5.42 3.02 24.22
N THR A 93 -6.18 4.08 24.47
CA THR A 93 -7.28 4.50 23.58
C THR A 93 -6.78 4.73 22.14
N GLY A 94 -5.59 5.30 21.98
CA GLY A 94 -5.01 5.59 20.66
C GLY A 94 -4.66 4.35 19.85
N ASP A 95 -4.45 3.21 20.52
CA ASP A 95 -4.03 1.96 19.87
C ASP A 95 -5.20 1.02 19.52
N LEU A 96 -6.42 1.38 19.87
CA LEU A 96 -7.59 0.51 19.66
C LEU A 96 -7.80 0.15 18.19
N ARG A 97 -7.59 1.09 17.27
CA ARG A 97 -7.68 0.79 15.83
C ARG A 97 -6.62 -0.20 15.39
N LEU A 98 -5.38 0.01 15.85
CA LEU A 98 -4.27 -0.91 15.54
C LEU A 98 -4.58 -2.33 16.04
N VAL A 99 -5.16 -2.46 17.24
CA VAL A 99 -5.59 -3.76 17.77
C VAL A 99 -6.66 -4.39 16.89
N ALA A 100 -7.66 -3.63 16.43
CA ALA A 100 -8.67 -4.14 15.50
C ALA A 100 -8.02 -4.68 14.21
N HIS A 101 -7.09 -3.94 13.63
CA HIS A 101 -6.36 -4.36 12.43
C HIS A 101 -5.48 -5.60 12.66
N ARG A 102 -4.86 -5.73 13.84
CA ARG A 102 -4.09 -6.92 14.22
C ARG A 102 -4.98 -8.16 14.40
N ILE A 103 -6.18 -7.97 14.94
CA ILE A 103 -7.18 -9.04 15.01
C ILE A 103 -7.60 -9.45 13.60
N SER A 104 -7.84 -8.50 12.72
CA SER A 104 -8.12 -8.76 11.31
C SER A 104 -7.01 -9.56 10.64
N ASP A 105 -5.74 -9.19 10.87
CA ASP A 105 -4.57 -9.91 10.35
C ASP A 105 -4.52 -11.35 10.87
N TYR A 106 -4.78 -11.56 12.16
CA TYR A 106 -4.84 -12.89 12.76
C TYR A 106 -5.93 -13.76 12.11
N ILE A 107 -7.13 -13.22 11.98
CA ILE A 107 -8.27 -13.93 11.37
C ILE A 107 -7.95 -14.28 9.92
N TYR A 108 -7.44 -13.32 9.17
CA TYR A 108 -7.05 -13.50 7.77
C TYR A 108 -6.01 -14.61 7.62
N GLU A 109 -4.94 -14.58 8.40
CA GLU A 109 -3.88 -15.58 8.34
C GLU A 109 -4.36 -16.98 8.74
N LYS A 110 -5.18 -17.09 9.80
CA LYS A 110 -5.73 -18.37 10.24
C LYS A 110 -6.66 -19.01 9.21
N LEU A 111 -7.43 -18.22 8.48
CA LEU A 111 -8.42 -18.72 7.54
C LEU A 111 -7.90 -18.86 6.10
N THR A 112 -6.89 -18.09 5.71
CA THR A 112 -6.34 -18.12 4.34
C THR A 112 -4.96 -18.74 4.25
N GLY A 113 -4.20 -18.81 5.35
CA GLY A 113 -2.81 -19.23 5.38
C GLY A 113 -1.82 -18.13 4.94
N GLU A 114 -2.30 -16.93 4.62
CA GLU A 114 -1.49 -15.80 4.18
C GLU A 114 -1.54 -14.67 5.20
N LYS A 115 -0.45 -13.90 5.32
CA LYS A 115 -0.42 -12.76 6.23
C LYS A 115 -1.43 -11.68 5.82
N GLY A 116 -2.15 -11.16 6.79
CA GLY A 116 -2.99 -9.98 6.63
C GLY A 116 -2.16 -8.70 6.47
N VAL A 117 -2.76 -7.68 5.89
CA VAL A 117 -2.11 -6.38 5.62
C VAL A 117 -2.80 -5.22 6.33
N PHE A 118 -3.75 -5.50 7.20
CA PHE A 118 -4.64 -4.48 7.78
C PHE A 118 -3.93 -3.59 8.80
N SER A 119 -2.91 -4.12 9.50
CA SER A 119 -2.06 -3.33 10.42
C SER A 119 -0.88 -2.65 9.73
N THR A 120 -0.79 -2.70 8.41
CA THR A 120 0.22 -1.95 7.64
C THR A 120 -0.21 -0.49 7.44
N ARG A 121 0.67 0.30 6.86
CA ARG A 121 0.43 1.73 6.63
C ARG A 121 0.56 2.08 5.15
N ILE A 122 -0.13 3.14 4.76
CA ILE A 122 0.02 3.77 3.45
C ILE A 122 0.60 5.17 3.60
N ALA A 123 1.33 5.63 2.59
CA ALA A 123 1.73 7.01 2.44
C ALA A 123 1.05 7.60 1.20
N TYR A 124 0.72 8.87 1.22
CA TYR A 124 0.15 9.59 0.08
C TYR A 124 0.38 11.08 0.21
N VAL A 125 0.15 11.81 -0.86
CA VAL A 125 0.31 13.26 -0.91
C VAL A 125 -1.04 13.92 -1.14
N THR A 126 -1.26 15.06 -0.48
CA THR A 126 -2.41 15.93 -0.78
C THR A 126 -1.93 17.32 -1.18
N LYS A 127 -2.74 17.95 -2.03
CA LYS A 127 -2.65 19.37 -2.34
C LYS A 127 -3.96 20.05 -1.93
N ALA A 128 -3.89 21.04 -1.07
CA ALA A 128 -5.01 21.86 -0.66
C ALA A 128 -4.60 23.34 -0.77
N GLY A 129 -5.11 24.04 -1.78
CA GLY A 129 -4.67 25.39 -2.12
C GLY A 129 -3.18 25.40 -2.49
N SER A 130 -2.39 26.18 -1.78
CA SER A 130 -0.93 26.27 -1.94
C SER A 130 -0.16 25.36 -0.98
N ASN A 131 -0.83 24.45 -0.28
CA ASN A 131 -0.21 23.60 0.73
C ASN A 131 -0.18 22.14 0.27
N TYR A 132 1.01 21.55 0.28
CA TYR A 132 1.25 20.15 -0.01
C TYR A 132 1.60 19.42 1.29
N ARG A 133 1.06 18.24 1.49
CA ARG A 133 1.34 17.41 2.66
C ARG A 133 1.63 15.97 2.28
N LEU A 134 2.62 15.42 2.94
CA LEU A 134 2.91 13.99 2.94
C LEU A 134 2.24 13.37 4.16
N TRP A 135 1.36 12.41 3.94
CA TRP A 135 0.60 11.72 4.97
C TRP A 135 1.06 10.28 5.15
N VAL A 136 0.97 9.82 6.37
CA VAL A 136 1.06 8.41 6.74
C VAL A 136 -0.24 8.03 7.44
N ALA A 137 -0.93 7.01 6.97
CA ALA A 137 -2.21 6.57 7.47
C ALA A 137 -2.24 5.05 7.67
N ASP A 138 -3.25 4.56 8.40
CA ASP A 138 -3.58 3.14 8.44
C ASP A 138 -3.96 2.65 7.03
N ALA A 139 -3.92 1.34 6.80
CA ALA A 139 -4.21 0.77 5.47
C ALA A 139 -5.65 1.01 4.98
N ASP A 140 -6.56 1.40 5.86
CA ASP A 140 -7.92 1.84 5.52
C ASP A 140 -8.04 3.35 5.26
N GLY A 141 -6.93 4.08 5.36
CA GLY A 141 -6.85 5.53 5.18
C GLY A 141 -7.17 6.35 6.42
N GLU A 142 -7.64 5.74 7.49
CA GLU A 142 -7.92 6.42 8.75
C GLU A 142 -6.63 6.72 9.54
N ASN A 143 -6.77 7.47 10.63
CA ASN A 143 -5.67 7.82 11.52
C ASN A 143 -4.48 8.48 10.81
N ALA A 144 -4.74 9.29 9.80
CA ALA A 144 -3.71 9.94 9.00
C ALA A 144 -2.94 10.98 9.82
N GLN A 145 -1.61 10.88 9.77
CA GLN A 145 -0.68 11.80 10.40
C GLN A 145 0.14 12.53 9.33
N SER A 146 0.27 13.85 9.46
CA SER A 146 1.11 14.64 8.55
C SER A 146 2.58 14.42 8.89
N ALA A 147 3.33 13.80 7.98
CA ALA A 147 4.78 13.64 8.11
C ALA A 147 5.54 14.90 7.67
N LEU A 148 5.03 15.61 6.68
CA LEU A 148 5.63 16.83 6.14
C LEU A 148 4.56 17.75 5.57
N SER A 149 4.75 19.06 5.75
CA SER A 149 3.94 20.12 5.12
C SER A 149 4.86 21.08 4.39
N SER A 150 4.52 21.48 3.17
CA SER A 150 5.34 22.36 2.33
C SER A 150 4.47 23.26 1.47
N PRO A 151 4.87 24.53 1.22
CA PRO A 151 4.23 25.38 0.22
C PRO A 151 4.58 24.96 -1.21
N GLU A 152 5.59 24.12 -1.39
CA GLU A 152 6.06 23.62 -2.68
C GLU A 152 5.67 22.14 -2.86
N PRO A 153 5.54 21.65 -4.09
CA PRO A 153 5.16 20.27 -4.36
C PRO A 153 6.01 19.22 -3.64
N ILE A 154 5.34 18.16 -3.20
CA ILE A 154 5.91 16.91 -2.73
C ILE A 154 5.32 15.84 -3.64
N ILE A 155 6.16 14.98 -4.22
CA ILE A 155 5.73 13.90 -5.10
C ILE A 155 6.51 12.61 -4.83
N SER A 156 6.00 11.50 -5.36
CA SER A 156 6.67 10.19 -5.43
C SER A 156 7.14 9.64 -4.07
N PRO A 157 6.29 9.58 -3.04
CA PRO A 157 6.68 8.95 -1.80
C PRO A 157 6.89 7.45 -2.00
N ALA A 158 7.92 6.91 -1.36
CA ALA A 158 8.27 5.50 -1.42
C ALA A 158 8.73 4.99 -0.06
N TRP A 159 8.04 3.98 0.47
CA TRP A 159 8.40 3.35 1.74
C TRP A 159 9.71 2.56 1.64
N SER A 160 10.55 2.71 2.66
CA SER A 160 11.67 1.78 2.83
C SER A 160 11.17 0.38 3.17
N PRO A 161 11.93 -0.69 2.85
CA PRO A 161 11.55 -2.07 3.18
C PRO A 161 11.37 -2.33 4.68
N THR A 162 11.95 -1.48 5.53
CA THR A 162 11.77 -1.53 7.00
C THR A 162 10.49 -0.87 7.48
N GLY A 163 9.82 -0.05 6.63
CA GLY A 163 8.65 0.72 7.02
C GLY A 163 8.93 1.88 7.99
N THR A 164 10.19 2.28 8.15
CA THR A 164 10.61 3.35 9.07
C THR A 164 10.91 4.66 8.36
N GLN A 165 11.18 4.61 7.06
CA GLN A 165 11.58 5.77 6.26
C GLN A 165 10.73 5.92 5.01
N LEU A 166 10.59 7.15 4.53
CA LEU A 166 10.01 7.51 3.24
C LEU A 166 11.04 8.26 2.40
N ALA A 167 11.28 7.81 1.18
CA ALA A 167 11.91 8.63 0.16
C ALA A 167 10.84 9.43 -0.56
N TYR A 168 11.12 10.65 -0.95
CA TYR A 168 10.20 11.48 -1.71
C TYR A 168 10.95 12.55 -2.49
N VAL A 169 10.26 13.20 -3.42
CA VAL A 169 10.76 14.36 -4.17
C VAL A 169 10.18 15.63 -3.58
N SER A 170 11.04 16.59 -3.30
CA SER A 170 10.68 17.92 -2.81
C SER A 170 11.10 19.01 -3.80
N PHE A 171 10.22 20.00 -3.98
CA PHE A 171 10.50 21.19 -4.78
C PHE A 171 10.84 22.43 -3.93
N GLU A 172 11.09 22.28 -2.64
CA GLU A 172 11.42 23.39 -1.73
C GLU A 172 12.62 24.23 -2.20
N SER A 173 13.59 23.61 -2.87
CA SER A 173 14.75 24.28 -3.45
C SER A 173 14.51 24.83 -4.86
N ARG A 174 13.25 24.92 -5.30
CA ARG A 174 12.81 25.35 -6.64
C ARG A 174 13.23 24.43 -7.78
N LYS A 175 13.72 23.25 -7.47
CA LYS A 175 13.95 22.13 -8.38
C LYS A 175 13.66 20.82 -7.66
N PRO A 176 13.34 19.76 -8.38
CA PRO A 176 13.10 18.47 -7.75
C PRO A 176 14.40 17.87 -7.20
N VAL A 177 14.37 17.50 -5.92
CA VAL A 177 15.45 16.83 -5.18
C VAL A 177 14.89 15.68 -4.36
N VAL A 178 15.69 14.66 -4.09
CA VAL A 178 15.27 13.47 -3.34
C VAL A 178 15.74 13.55 -1.89
N TYR A 179 14.78 13.43 -0.98
CA TYR A 179 15.01 13.26 0.46
C TYR A 179 14.67 11.86 0.91
N VAL A 180 15.32 11.43 1.98
CA VAL A 180 14.89 10.30 2.82
C VAL A 180 14.54 10.84 4.20
N HIS A 181 13.34 10.52 4.66
CA HIS A 181 12.70 11.04 5.85
C HIS A 181 12.40 9.91 6.82
N ASP A 182 12.90 10.00 8.05
CA ASP A 182 12.55 9.08 9.13
C ASP A 182 11.19 9.48 9.71
N VAL A 183 10.22 8.56 9.61
CA VAL A 183 8.81 8.85 9.96
C VAL A 183 8.62 9.12 11.45
N ALA A 184 9.35 8.43 12.31
CA ALA A 184 9.20 8.56 13.76
C ALA A 184 9.82 9.86 14.29
N SER A 185 11.03 10.19 13.85
CA SER A 185 11.76 11.35 14.36
C SER A 185 11.54 12.63 13.57
N GLY A 186 10.99 12.52 12.35
CA GLY A 186 10.87 13.65 11.42
C GLY A 186 12.20 14.12 10.82
N ARG A 187 13.31 13.45 11.13
CA ARG A 187 14.61 13.79 10.55
C ARG A 187 14.66 13.40 9.09
N ARG A 188 15.21 14.28 8.27
CA ARG A 188 15.39 14.00 6.84
C ARG A 188 16.81 14.29 6.39
N ARG A 189 17.27 13.59 5.40
CA ARG A 189 18.54 13.81 4.72
C ARG A 189 18.35 13.98 3.23
N LEU A 190 19.12 14.85 2.64
CA LEU A 190 19.14 15.07 1.20
C LEU A 190 20.00 13.98 0.56
N VAL A 191 19.40 13.15 -0.28
CA VAL A 191 20.08 12.01 -0.91
C VAL A 191 20.54 12.33 -2.33
N ALA A 192 19.69 12.98 -3.12
CA ALA A 192 20.03 13.38 -4.50
C ALA A 192 19.69 14.85 -4.76
N ASN A 193 20.71 15.65 -5.04
CA ASN A 193 20.60 17.05 -5.41
C ASN A 193 21.64 17.40 -6.48
N PHE A 194 21.62 16.63 -7.56
CA PHE A 194 22.52 16.85 -8.70
C PHE A 194 21.95 17.90 -9.64
N ARG A 195 22.79 18.38 -10.56
CA ARG A 195 22.35 19.30 -11.62
C ARG A 195 21.13 18.73 -12.35
N GLY A 196 20.15 19.58 -12.63
CA GLY A 196 18.90 19.18 -13.28
C GLY A 196 17.90 18.59 -12.29
N SER A 197 17.05 17.71 -12.80
CA SER A 197 16.01 17.04 -12.03
C SER A 197 16.54 15.79 -11.31
N ASN A 198 16.06 15.58 -10.10
CA ASN A 198 16.30 14.40 -9.27
C ASN A 198 14.93 13.88 -8.82
N SER A 199 14.53 12.72 -9.25
CA SER A 199 13.13 12.28 -9.08
C SER A 199 12.97 10.77 -9.03
N ALA A 200 11.71 10.33 -8.82
CA ALA A 200 11.24 8.96 -8.89
C ALA A 200 12.07 7.96 -8.07
N PRO A 201 12.28 8.19 -6.77
CA PRO A 201 13.05 7.27 -5.94
C PRO A 201 12.31 5.93 -5.76
N ALA A 202 13.05 4.84 -5.85
CA ALA A 202 12.57 3.50 -5.55
C ALA A 202 13.60 2.74 -4.73
N TRP A 203 13.18 2.16 -3.61
CA TRP A 203 14.07 1.43 -2.72
C TRP A 203 14.46 0.06 -3.27
N SER A 204 15.72 -0.32 -3.13
CA SER A 204 16.12 -1.72 -3.26
C SER A 204 15.51 -2.55 -2.13
N PRO A 205 15.19 -3.84 -2.35
CA PRO A 205 14.60 -4.69 -1.32
C PRO A 205 15.44 -4.85 -0.04
N ASP A 206 16.77 -4.69 -0.14
CA ASP A 206 17.68 -4.70 1.00
C ASP A 206 17.73 -3.36 1.78
N GLY A 207 17.12 -2.31 1.23
CA GLY A 207 17.09 -0.98 1.85
C GLY A 207 18.39 -0.18 1.77
N ASN A 208 19.42 -0.68 1.09
CA ASN A 208 20.72 -0.04 1.03
C ASN A 208 20.85 1.00 -0.09
N SER A 209 20.03 0.89 -1.12
CA SER A 209 20.11 1.73 -2.32
C SER A 209 18.75 2.26 -2.74
N LEU A 210 18.78 3.35 -3.49
CA LEU A 210 17.66 3.89 -4.25
C LEU A 210 17.99 3.85 -5.74
N ALA A 211 17.03 3.42 -6.56
CA ALA A 211 17.02 3.77 -7.97
C ALA A 211 16.36 5.15 -8.09
N VAL A 212 16.96 6.03 -8.88
CA VAL A 212 16.50 7.41 -9.08
C VAL A 212 16.58 7.78 -10.54
N THR A 213 15.77 8.76 -10.94
CA THR A 213 15.84 9.39 -12.26
C THR A 213 16.59 10.72 -12.13
N LEU A 214 17.70 10.84 -12.85
CA LEU A 214 18.50 12.07 -12.86
C LEU A 214 18.64 12.60 -14.30
N SER A 215 18.59 13.92 -14.46
CA SER A 215 18.85 14.58 -15.75
C SER A 215 20.21 15.30 -15.78
N ARG A 216 21.14 14.94 -14.89
CA ARG A 216 22.45 15.61 -14.71
C ARG A 216 23.33 15.60 -15.97
N ASP A 217 23.22 14.56 -16.76
CA ASP A 217 24.06 14.33 -17.94
C ASP A 217 23.30 14.53 -19.26
N GLY A 218 22.21 15.29 -19.24
CA GLY A 218 21.35 15.59 -20.39
C GLY A 218 19.91 15.18 -20.18
N GLY A 219 19.42 14.15 -20.89
CA GLY A 219 18.07 13.62 -20.69
C GLY A 219 17.92 12.82 -19.40
N SER A 220 16.68 12.53 -19.03
CA SER A 220 16.35 11.72 -17.86
C SER A 220 16.82 10.28 -18.02
N GLN A 221 17.64 9.82 -17.08
CA GLN A 221 18.25 8.49 -17.06
C GLN A 221 18.18 7.87 -15.68
N LEU A 222 18.33 6.56 -15.60
CA LEU A 222 18.32 5.81 -14.34
C LEU A 222 19.71 5.71 -13.73
N TYR A 223 19.76 5.94 -12.43
CA TYR A 223 20.95 5.81 -11.60
C TYR A 223 20.64 5.01 -10.34
N LEU A 224 21.64 4.35 -9.79
CA LEU A 224 21.63 3.80 -8.44
C LEU A 224 22.47 4.68 -7.53
N ILE A 225 21.92 4.97 -6.35
CA ILE A 225 22.61 5.75 -5.32
C ILE A 225 22.43 5.06 -3.96
N SER A 226 23.44 5.15 -3.09
CA SER A 226 23.28 4.70 -1.70
C SER A 226 22.12 5.45 -1.03
N ALA A 227 21.34 4.76 -0.20
CA ALA A 227 20.31 5.38 0.61
C ALA A 227 20.85 6.43 1.60
N GLN A 228 22.17 6.45 1.82
CA GLN A 228 22.87 7.45 2.61
C GLN A 228 23.36 8.65 1.77
N GLY A 229 23.21 8.61 0.45
CA GLY A 229 23.74 9.60 -0.47
C GLY A 229 25.11 9.21 -1.02
N GLY A 230 25.74 10.12 -1.72
CA GLY A 230 27.04 9.91 -2.35
C GLY A 230 26.97 10.00 -3.87
N GLU A 231 27.97 9.45 -4.56
CA GLU A 231 28.03 9.51 -6.02
C GLU A 231 27.12 8.44 -6.64
N PRO A 232 26.20 8.82 -7.55
CA PRO A 232 25.32 7.88 -8.21
C PRO A 232 26.02 7.14 -9.34
N ARG A 233 25.67 5.88 -9.53
CA ARG A 233 26.13 5.06 -10.65
C ARG A 233 25.05 5.01 -11.73
N ARG A 234 25.36 5.42 -12.94
CA ARG A 234 24.45 5.29 -14.08
C ARG A 234 24.19 3.82 -14.39
N LEU A 235 22.94 3.46 -14.60
CA LEU A 235 22.54 2.06 -14.76
C LEU A 235 22.80 1.53 -16.17
N MET A 236 22.55 2.38 -17.20
CA MET A 236 22.74 2.02 -18.61
C MET A 236 22.87 3.25 -19.49
N GLN A 237 23.34 3.08 -20.72
CA GLN A 237 23.25 4.08 -21.78
C GLN A 237 21.89 3.96 -22.48
N SER A 238 21.21 5.08 -22.69
CA SER A 238 19.93 5.12 -23.41
C SER A 238 19.81 6.43 -24.19
N SER A 239 19.19 6.37 -25.34
CA SER A 239 18.83 7.54 -26.14
C SER A 239 17.44 8.08 -25.79
N GLY A 240 16.64 7.32 -25.03
CA GLY A 240 15.30 7.67 -24.61
C GLY A 240 15.28 8.39 -23.25
N ILE A 241 14.08 8.79 -22.86
CA ILE A 241 13.76 9.22 -21.50
C ILE A 241 13.46 7.98 -20.70
N ASP A 242 14.25 7.72 -19.67
CA ASP A 242 14.08 6.60 -18.74
C ASP A 242 13.71 7.15 -17.37
N THR A 243 12.61 6.66 -16.81
CA THR A 243 12.05 7.16 -15.55
C THR A 243 11.22 6.09 -14.82
N GLU A 244 10.69 6.44 -13.66
CA GLU A 244 9.81 5.59 -12.84
C GLU A 244 10.39 4.19 -12.56
N PRO A 245 11.59 4.08 -11.99
CA PRO A 245 12.17 2.78 -11.64
C PRO A 245 11.40 2.11 -10.53
N ASN A 246 11.33 0.77 -10.59
CA ASN A 246 10.77 -0.08 -9.53
C ASN A 246 11.54 -1.39 -9.50
N PHE A 247 12.08 -1.77 -8.35
CA PHE A 247 12.84 -3.01 -8.21
C PHE A 247 11.95 -4.25 -8.32
N SER A 248 12.49 -5.31 -8.90
CA SER A 248 11.94 -6.65 -8.74
C SER A 248 12.05 -7.08 -7.27
N SER A 249 11.20 -8.01 -6.85
CA SER A 249 11.16 -8.48 -5.45
C SER A 249 12.48 -9.10 -4.97
N ASP A 250 13.24 -9.70 -5.87
CA ASP A 250 14.56 -10.29 -5.60
C ASP A 250 15.72 -9.29 -5.71
N GLY A 251 15.44 -8.04 -6.08
CA GLY A 251 16.44 -6.97 -6.22
C GLY A 251 17.38 -7.10 -7.43
N ARG A 252 17.19 -8.12 -8.28
CA ARG A 252 18.09 -8.39 -9.41
C ARG A 252 17.81 -7.58 -10.64
N SER A 253 16.59 -7.06 -10.77
CA SER A 253 16.14 -6.30 -11.92
C SER A 253 15.43 -5.01 -11.49
N ILE A 254 15.38 -4.07 -12.41
CA ILE A 254 14.65 -2.81 -12.26
C ILE A 254 13.70 -2.69 -13.46
N TYR A 255 12.40 -2.57 -13.16
CA TYR A 255 11.37 -2.20 -14.12
C TYR A 255 11.31 -0.68 -14.20
N PHE A 256 11.11 -0.13 -15.39
CA PHE A 256 11.08 1.31 -15.59
C PHE A 256 10.30 1.69 -16.85
N VAL A 257 9.99 2.95 -16.99
CA VAL A 257 9.34 3.51 -18.18
C VAL A 257 10.39 4.10 -19.10
N SER A 258 10.28 3.81 -20.39
CA SER A 258 11.13 4.38 -21.43
C SER A 258 10.36 4.65 -22.71
N ASP A 259 10.68 5.74 -23.38
CA ASP A 259 10.16 6.09 -24.71
C ASP A 259 11.11 5.69 -25.85
N ARG A 260 12.13 4.88 -25.56
CA ARG A 260 13.16 4.46 -26.54
C ARG A 260 12.60 3.79 -27.81
N GLY A 261 11.42 3.19 -27.71
CA GLY A 261 10.70 2.57 -28.81
C GLY A 261 9.68 3.49 -29.49
N GLY A 262 9.64 4.78 -29.15
CA GLY A 262 8.76 5.80 -29.71
C GLY A 262 7.67 6.28 -28.76
N ALA A 263 7.07 5.40 -27.96
CA ALA A 263 6.05 5.73 -26.97
C ALA A 263 6.43 5.14 -25.61
N PRO A 264 5.93 5.70 -24.48
CA PRO A 264 6.21 5.17 -23.15
C PRO A 264 5.76 3.72 -23.00
N GLN A 265 6.70 2.85 -22.68
CA GLN A 265 6.50 1.43 -22.39
C GLN A 265 7.32 1.02 -21.18
N ILE A 266 6.96 -0.09 -20.57
CA ILE A 266 7.69 -0.64 -19.44
C ILE A 266 8.77 -1.59 -19.97
N TYR A 267 9.98 -1.37 -19.49
CA TYR A 267 11.20 -2.14 -19.75
C TYR A 267 11.76 -2.70 -18.45
N LYS A 268 12.63 -3.65 -18.57
CA LYS A 268 13.37 -4.26 -17.46
C LYS A 268 14.86 -4.26 -17.79
N VAL A 269 15.69 -3.93 -16.80
CA VAL A 269 17.14 -3.95 -16.89
C VAL A 269 17.72 -4.66 -15.66
N PRO A 270 18.83 -5.40 -15.75
CA PRO A 270 19.52 -5.91 -14.58
C PRO A 270 19.93 -4.77 -13.63
N ALA A 271 19.80 -4.95 -12.33
CA ALA A 271 20.23 -3.96 -11.34
C ALA A 271 21.75 -3.71 -11.35
N SER A 272 22.53 -4.66 -11.89
CA SER A 272 23.95 -4.49 -12.17
C SER A 272 24.24 -3.61 -13.40
N GLY A 273 23.24 -3.27 -14.18
CA GLY A 273 23.36 -2.59 -15.45
C GLY A 273 23.36 -3.53 -16.64
N GLY A 274 23.31 -2.98 -17.84
CA GLY A 274 23.36 -3.74 -19.07
C GLY A 274 22.25 -3.36 -20.05
N SER A 275 21.78 -4.33 -20.85
CA SER A 275 20.76 -4.11 -21.86
C SER A 275 19.36 -4.21 -21.27
N ALA A 276 18.49 -3.30 -21.68
CA ALA A 276 17.09 -3.30 -21.29
C ALA A 276 16.26 -4.18 -22.23
N GLU A 277 15.25 -4.81 -21.68
CA GLU A 277 14.29 -5.68 -22.33
C GLU A 277 12.89 -5.09 -22.17
N ARG A 278 12.13 -5.02 -23.27
CA ARG A 278 10.75 -4.52 -23.23
C ARG A 278 9.83 -5.54 -22.56
N VAL A 279 8.93 -5.07 -21.71
CA VAL A 279 8.00 -5.90 -20.93
C VAL A 279 6.56 -5.76 -21.41
N THR A 280 6.13 -4.54 -21.79
CA THR A 280 4.75 -4.28 -22.24
C THR A 280 4.69 -4.15 -23.77
N PHE A 281 3.72 -4.85 -24.37
CA PHE A 281 3.54 -4.90 -25.84
C PHE A 281 2.12 -4.51 -26.28
N THR A 282 1.16 -4.52 -25.37
CA THR A 282 -0.22 -4.14 -25.64
C THR A 282 -0.43 -2.67 -25.33
N GLY A 283 -1.04 -1.95 -26.26
CA GLY A 283 -1.22 -0.51 -26.16
C GLY A 283 0.04 0.28 -26.50
N ASN A 284 -0.09 1.60 -26.52
CA ASN A 284 0.97 2.52 -26.94
C ASN A 284 1.41 3.50 -25.84
N TYR A 285 0.95 3.28 -24.61
CA TYR A 285 1.31 4.17 -23.49
C TYR A 285 1.09 3.44 -22.16
N ASN A 286 2.18 2.89 -21.61
CA ASN A 286 2.17 2.13 -20.37
C ASN A 286 3.21 2.71 -19.41
N ILE A 287 2.77 3.07 -18.21
CA ILE A 287 3.56 3.81 -17.22
C ILE A 287 3.32 3.29 -15.80
N SER A 288 4.06 3.84 -14.83
CA SER A 288 3.88 3.62 -13.39
C SER A 288 3.95 2.15 -12.98
N PRO A 289 5.04 1.42 -13.29
CA PRO A 289 5.18 0.03 -12.91
C PRO A 289 5.28 -0.16 -11.41
N SER A 290 4.60 -1.18 -10.89
CA SER A 290 4.72 -1.66 -9.51
C SER A 290 4.78 -3.18 -9.52
N VAL A 291 5.88 -3.75 -9.06
CA VAL A 291 6.08 -5.20 -8.98
C VAL A 291 5.52 -5.73 -7.67
N SER A 292 4.79 -6.83 -7.70
CA SER A 292 4.30 -7.45 -6.48
C SER A 292 5.45 -8.01 -5.64
N PRO A 293 5.35 -7.97 -4.29
CA PRO A 293 6.38 -8.53 -3.41
C PRO A 293 6.68 -10.01 -3.62
N ASP A 294 5.72 -10.80 -4.09
CA ASP A 294 5.91 -12.21 -4.45
C ASP A 294 6.60 -12.42 -5.82
N GLY A 295 6.82 -11.34 -6.57
CA GLY A 295 7.47 -11.36 -7.88
C GLY A 295 6.62 -11.91 -9.03
N LYS A 296 5.33 -12.16 -8.82
CA LYS A 296 4.46 -12.81 -9.81
C LYS A 296 3.69 -11.83 -10.70
N TRP A 297 3.48 -10.60 -10.23
CA TRP A 297 2.58 -9.64 -10.85
C TRP A 297 3.27 -8.29 -11.08
N LEU A 298 2.87 -7.64 -12.17
CA LEU A 298 3.21 -6.26 -12.48
C LEU A 298 1.92 -5.46 -12.63
N ALA A 299 1.71 -4.48 -11.74
CA ALA A 299 0.67 -3.48 -11.91
C ALA A 299 1.24 -2.28 -12.66
N TYR A 300 0.47 -1.69 -13.54
CA TYR A 300 0.83 -0.47 -14.27
C TYR A 300 -0.41 0.25 -14.77
N VAL A 301 -0.21 1.45 -15.26
CA VAL A 301 -1.27 2.28 -15.84
C VAL A 301 -1.11 2.30 -17.35
N SER A 302 -2.20 2.01 -18.05
CA SER A 302 -2.26 1.99 -19.51
C SER A 302 -3.25 3.01 -20.04
N ARG A 303 -2.88 3.74 -21.07
CA ARG A 303 -3.79 4.66 -21.75
C ARG A 303 -4.71 3.89 -22.68
N VAL A 304 -6.01 3.96 -22.42
CA VAL A 304 -7.06 3.30 -23.20
C VAL A 304 -8.17 4.29 -23.50
N GLY A 305 -8.46 4.53 -24.78
CA GLY A 305 -9.55 5.42 -25.18
C GLY A 305 -9.43 6.86 -24.66
N GLY A 306 -8.21 7.37 -24.49
CA GLY A 306 -7.94 8.72 -23.98
C GLY A 306 -7.92 8.83 -22.44
N GLY A 307 -8.23 7.77 -21.72
CA GLY A 307 -8.13 7.69 -20.26
C GLY A 307 -7.03 6.75 -19.79
N PHE A 308 -6.76 6.74 -18.51
CA PHE A 308 -5.76 5.89 -17.88
C PHE A 308 -6.43 4.86 -16.99
N LYS A 309 -6.12 3.58 -17.20
CA LYS A 309 -6.69 2.45 -16.47
C LYS A 309 -5.59 1.59 -15.84
N LEU A 310 -5.90 1.06 -14.68
CA LEU A 310 -5.04 0.12 -13.99
C LEU A 310 -5.07 -1.24 -14.69
N HIS A 311 -3.88 -1.75 -15.01
CA HIS A 311 -3.66 -3.07 -15.61
C HIS A 311 -2.81 -3.92 -14.69
N VAL A 312 -3.01 -5.23 -14.73
CA VAL A 312 -2.19 -6.21 -14.04
C VAL A 312 -1.73 -7.27 -15.04
N MET A 313 -0.43 -7.50 -15.08
CA MET A 313 0.23 -8.52 -15.88
C MET A 313 0.69 -9.67 -15.00
N ASP A 314 0.38 -10.89 -15.39
CA ASP A 314 1.03 -12.11 -14.89
C ASP A 314 2.44 -12.18 -15.50
N LEU A 315 3.48 -12.05 -14.69
CA LEU A 315 4.87 -12.06 -15.16
C LEU A 315 5.34 -13.43 -15.64
N GLY A 316 4.67 -14.51 -15.24
CA GLY A 316 4.97 -15.87 -15.70
C GLY A 316 4.41 -16.16 -17.09
N THR A 317 3.23 -15.64 -17.43
CA THR A 317 2.53 -15.91 -18.68
C THR A 317 2.50 -14.74 -19.66
N GLY A 318 2.70 -13.52 -19.17
CA GLY A 318 2.53 -12.29 -19.94
C GLY A 318 1.07 -11.87 -20.15
N THR A 319 0.12 -12.58 -19.56
CA THR A 319 -1.31 -12.26 -19.66
C THR A 319 -1.61 -10.95 -18.93
N VAL A 320 -2.36 -10.06 -19.59
CA VAL A 320 -2.71 -8.73 -19.07
C VAL A 320 -4.21 -8.60 -18.93
N ASN A 321 -4.66 -8.07 -17.79
CA ASN A 321 -6.04 -7.73 -17.54
C ASN A 321 -6.19 -6.27 -17.13
N ALA A 322 -7.15 -5.57 -17.73
CA ALA A 322 -7.62 -4.28 -17.23
C ALA A 322 -8.53 -4.55 -16.01
N ILE A 323 -8.25 -3.92 -14.87
CA ILE A 323 -8.95 -4.22 -13.63
C ILE A 323 -9.80 -3.07 -13.09
N THR A 324 -9.83 -1.93 -13.77
CA THR A 324 -10.64 -0.76 -13.41
C THR A 324 -11.52 -0.28 -14.56
N ASP A 325 -12.64 0.37 -14.19
CA ASP A 325 -13.54 1.04 -15.13
C ASP A 325 -13.39 2.56 -15.12
N THR A 326 -12.63 3.08 -14.17
CA THR A 326 -12.27 4.51 -14.08
C THR A 326 -11.26 4.89 -15.17
N THR A 327 -11.11 6.18 -15.47
CA THR A 327 -10.33 6.68 -16.61
C THR A 327 -9.23 7.66 -16.24
N ALA A 328 -8.97 7.80 -14.93
CA ALA A 328 -7.92 8.68 -14.40
C ALA A 328 -7.16 7.98 -13.27
N ASP A 329 -6.83 6.71 -13.46
CA ASP A 329 -6.10 5.91 -12.49
C ASP A 329 -4.63 6.25 -12.51
N GLU A 330 -3.99 6.29 -11.35
CA GLU A 330 -2.57 6.58 -11.21
C GLU A 330 -1.94 5.87 -10.00
N SER A 331 -0.63 5.72 -10.06
CA SER A 331 0.23 5.32 -8.94
C SER A 331 -0.20 4.03 -8.22
N PRO A 332 -0.34 2.90 -8.94
CA PRO A 332 -0.64 1.64 -8.28
C PRO A 332 0.52 1.20 -7.39
N SER A 333 0.20 0.65 -6.22
CA SER A 333 1.17 0.09 -5.28
C SER A 333 0.61 -1.16 -4.62
N PHE A 334 1.37 -2.25 -4.65
CA PHE A 334 0.96 -3.52 -4.05
C PHE A 334 1.02 -3.50 -2.53
N ALA A 335 0.03 -4.13 -1.91
CA ALA A 335 0.11 -4.54 -0.52
C ALA A 335 1.23 -5.58 -0.32
N PRO A 336 1.85 -5.66 0.88
CA PRO A 336 3.00 -6.52 1.09
C PRO A 336 2.70 -8.02 0.98
N ASN A 337 1.43 -8.45 1.04
CA ASN A 337 1.02 -9.83 0.75
C ASN A 337 0.72 -10.09 -0.74
N SER A 338 0.88 -9.14 -1.62
CA SER A 338 0.64 -9.26 -3.06
C SER A 338 -0.82 -9.53 -3.47
N ARG A 339 -1.80 -9.28 -2.60
CA ARG A 339 -3.22 -9.61 -2.84
C ARG A 339 -4.10 -8.41 -3.10
N LEU A 340 -3.63 -7.22 -2.75
CA LEU A 340 -4.34 -5.97 -2.94
C LEU A 340 -3.43 -4.94 -3.59
N ILE A 341 -4.04 -3.97 -4.26
CA ILE A 341 -3.37 -2.81 -4.84
C ILE A 341 -4.08 -1.56 -4.34
N VAL A 342 -3.32 -0.57 -3.87
CA VAL A 342 -3.81 0.79 -3.66
C VAL A 342 -3.49 1.63 -4.89
N TYR A 343 -4.39 2.50 -5.27
CA TYR A 343 -4.22 3.44 -6.39
C TYR A 343 -5.01 4.72 -6.16
N ALA A 344 -4.64 5.77 -6.84
CA ALA A 344 -5.41 7.01 -6.86
C ALA A 344 -6.26 7.07 -8.14
N THR A 345 -7.45 7.64 -8.05
CA THR A 345 -8.35 7.80 -9.18
C THR A 345 -9.30 8.98 -8.98
N LEU A 346 -9.97 9.35 -10.06
CA LEU A 346 -11.03 10.36 -10.05
C LEU A 346 -12.39 9.66 -10.12
N GLN A 347 -13.18 9.78 -9.07
CA GLN A 347 -14.54 9.28 -9.01
C GLN A 347 -15.53 10.42 -8.81
N GLN A 348 -16.50 10.53 -9.70
CA GLN A 348 -17.54 11.57 -9.64
C GLN A 348 -16.96 12.99 -9.43
N GLY A 349 -15.87 13.29 -10.13
CA GLY A 349 -15.17 14.56 -10.03
C GLY A 349 -14.34 14.78 -8.75
N ARG A 350 -14.16 13.75 -7.93
CA ARG A 350 -13.35 13.80 -6.70
C ARG A 350 -12.19 12.82 -6.78
N GLU A 351 -11.02 13.29 -6.46
CA GLU A 351 -9.85 12.43 -6.28
C GLU A 351 -10.00 11.56 -5.03
N SER A 352 -9.66 10.29 -5.17
CA SER A 352 -9.87 9.28 -4.14
C SER A 352 -8.75 8.26 -4.16
N LEU A 353 -8.44 7.72 -2.98
CA LEU A 353 -7.66 6.49 -2.85
C LEU A 353 -8.60 5.31 -2.84
N MET A 354 -8.25 4.30 -3.63
CA MET A 354 -8.99 3.06 -3.76
C MET A 354 -8.06 1.87 -3.51
N THR A 355 -8.60 0.80 -2.98
CA THR A 355 -7.98 -0.52 -3.05
C THR A 355 -8.77 -1.42 -3.98
N THR A 356 -8.08 -2.37 -4.59
CA THR A 356 -8.69 -3.38 -5.45
C THR A 356 -8.01 -4.73 -5.26
N THR A 357 -8.78 -5.80 -5.41
CA THR A 357 -8.22 -7.15 -5.64
C THR A 357 -7.57 -7.19 -7.03
N LEU A 358 -6.67 -8.16 -7.27
CA LEU A 358 -5.94 -8.26 -8.53
C LEU A 358 -6.84 -8.57 -9.74
N ASP A 359 -8.01 -9.16 -9.50
CA ASP A 359 -9.02 -9.43 -10.51
C ASP A 359 -10.00 -8.26 -10.73
N GLY A 360 -9.87 -7.20 -9.95
CA GLY A 360 -10.71 -6.01 -10.02
C GLY A 360 -12.15 -6.17 -9.51
N LYS A 361 -12.51 -7.30 -8.93
CA LYS A 361 -13.89 -7.58 -8.53
C LYS A 361 -14.30 -6.87 -7.25
N ILE A 362 -13.40 -6.71 -6.31
CA ILE A 362 -13.67 -6.04 -5.03
C ILE A 362 -12.84 -4.78 -4.96
N LYS A 363 -13.51 -3.66 -4.89
CA LYS A 363 -12.93 -2.34 -4.75
C LYS A 363 -13.48 -1.65 -3.51
N ALA A 364 -12.63 -0.92 -2.82
CA ALA A 364 -13.02 -0.14 -1.66
C ALA A 364 -12.38 1.25 -1.72
N ARG A 365 -13.18 2.26 -1.36
CA ARG A 365 -12.67 3.61 -1.17
C ARG A 365 -12.05 3.71 0.23
N LEU A 366 -10.85 4.29 0.31
CA LEU A 366 -10.21 4.57 1.58
C LEU A 366 -10.64 5.93 2.14
N ALA A 367 -10.62 6.07 3.46
CA ALA A 367 -10.67 7.38 4.07
C ALA A 367 -9.46 8.21 3.61
N GLY A 368 -9.63 9.51 3.47
CA GLY A 368 -8.58 10.41 3.03
C GLY A 368 -8.76 11.83 3.54
N GLN A 369 -7.69 12.58 3.55
CA GLN A 369 -7.72 13.99 3.89
C GLN A 369 -8.29 14.81 2.72
N GLY A 370 -8.86 15.97 3.03
CA GLY A 370 -9.40 16.85 2.00
C GLY A 370 -8.33 17.42 1.05
N GLY A 371 -8.74 17.73 -0.18
CA GLY A 371 -7.89 18.22 -1.25
C GLY A 371 -7.66 17.19 -2.35
N ASP A 372 -6.75 17.49 -3.24
CA ASP A 372 -6.31 16.55 -4.27
C ASP A 372 -5.44 15.47 -3.62
N ILE A 373 -5.87 14.22 -3.66
CA ILE A 373 -5.17 13.07 -3.08
C ILE A 373 -4.47 12.31 -4.21
N ARG A 374 -3.16 12.09 -4.07
CA ARG A 374 -2.34 11.46 -5.12
C ARG A 374 -1.23 10.59 -4.56
N GLU A 375 -0.67 9.77 -5.45
CA GLU A 375 0.60 9.05 -5.31
C GLU A 375 0.67 8.20 -4.03
N PRO A 376 -0.30 7.30 -3.84
CA PRO A 376 -0.24 6.38 -2.71
C PRO A 376 0.90 5.38 -2.87
N ASP A 377 1.51 5.02 -1.74
CA ASP A 377 2.46 3.92 -1.65
C ASP A 377 2.14 3.06 -0.43
N TRP A 378 2.00 1.75 -0.64
CA TRP A 378 1.70 0.81 0.43
C TRP A 378 2.99 0.40 1.14
N GLY A 379 3.01 0.54 2.46
CA GLY A 379 4.15 0.18 3.27
C GLY A 379 4.29 -1.34 3.47
N PRO A 380 5.44 -1.78 3.94
CA PRO A 380 5.71 -3.19 4.23
C PRO A 380 4.96 -3.65 5.49
N PHE A 381 5.03 -4.97 5.75
CA PHE A 381 4.61 -5.50 7.05
C PHE A 381 5.35 -4.78 8.18
N GLN A 382 4.61 -4.40 9.22
CA GLN A 382 5.22 -3.80 10.41
C GLN A 382 5.99 -4.87 11.17
N ARG A 383 7.23 -4.56 11.58
CA ARG A 383 7.96 -5.41 12.53
C ARG A 383 7.20 -5.38 13.87
N GLN A 384 6.95 -6.56 14.42
CA GLN A 384 6.39 -6.74 15.74
C GLN A 384 7.37 -6.31 16.81
#